data_0b57971791988df5d82c52b688a6fc05
#
_entry.id   0b57971791988df5d82c52b688a6fc05
#
_cell.length_a   1.000
_cell.length_b   1.000
_cell.length_c   1.000
_cell.angle_alpha   90.00
_cell.angle_beta   90.00
_cell.angle_gamma   90.00
#
_symmetry.space_group_name_H-M   'P 1'
#
loop_
_entity.id
_entity.type
_entity.pdbx_description
1 polymer ?
#
loop_
_entity_poly.entity_id
_entity_poly.type
_entity_poly.pdbx_seq_one_letter_code
_entity_poly.pdbx_strand_id
1 'polypeptide(L)'
;LLGRLAELAETSLEVPDPKFDALAGQLEELAAAARRPHKSGASSGDRKKIIIFSTYSDTVIDIHERLAKLMSTKPAGAISDYQDRIAEPQSGSYKSVHKAGKSGGVDQGGRATTIANFAPKTASRINDAGEPTGEDLFDILVATDVLAEGVNLQQAGQIINYDLPWNPMKIVQRHGRVD
;
A
#
# COMPACT_ATOMS: atom_id res chain seq x y z
N LEU A 1 -12.97 -25.50 -27.02
CA LEU A 1 -11.81 -25.41 -26.15
C LEU A 1 -11.74 -24.06 -25.40
N LEU A 2 -11.86 -22.93 -26.13
CA LEU A 2 -11.84 -21.57 -25.57
C LEU A 2 -12.97 -21.30 -24.57
N GLY A 3 -14.21 -21.77 -24.84
CA GLY A 3 -15.33 -21.62 -23.91
C GLY A 3 -15.12 -22.35 -22.59
N ARG A 4 -14.49 -23.53 -22.63
CA ARG A 4 -14.18 -24.30 -21.42
C ARG A 4 -13.03 -23.70 -20.60
N LEU A 5 -12.09 -23.01 -21.26
CA LEU A 5 -11.05 -22.24 -20.57
C LEU A 5 -11.62 -20.97 -19.91
N ALA A 6 -12.57 -20.31 -20.56
CA ALA A 6 -13.27 -19.16 -19.97
C ALA A 6 -14.09 -19.57 -18.73
N GLU A 7 -14.86 -20.66 -18.81
CA GLU A 7 -15.60 -21.22 -17.67
C GLU A 7 -14.67 -21.61 -16.51
N LEU A 8 -13.53 -22.25 -16.79
CA LEU A 8 -12.55 -22.58 -15.76
C LEU A 8 -11.91 -21.33 -15.14
N ALA A 9 -11.65 -20.29 -15.94
CA ALA A 9 -11.14 -19.02 -15.44
C ALA A 9 -12.19 -18.31 -14.56
N GLU A 10 -13.46 -18.28 -14.96
CA GLU A 10 -14.53 -17.70 -14.15
C GLU A 10 -14.72 -18.48 -12.83
N THR A 11 -14.70 -19.81 -12.88
CA THR A 11 -14.83 -20.65 -11.68
C THR A 11 -13.62 -20.48 -10.74
N SER A 12 -12.43 -20.23 -11.28
CA SER A 12 -11.23 -19.98 -10.46
C SER A 12 -11.26 -18.65 -9.73
N LEU A 13 -12.04 -17.66 -10.20
CA LEU A 13 -12.24 -16.38 -9.53
C LEU A 13 -13.12 -16.51 -8.26
N GLU A 14 -13.89 -17.59 -8.14
CA GLU A 14 -14.72 -17.88 -6.97
C GLU A 14 -13.98 -18.67 -5.87
N VAL A 15 -12.78 -19.21 -6.19
CA VAL A 15 -11.98 -19.95 -5.23
C VAL A 15 -11.27 -18.95 -4.30
N PRO A 16 -11.31 -19.17 -2.96
CA PRO A 16 -10.53 -18.37 -2.03
C PRO A 16 -9.06 -18.34 -2.43
N ASP A 17 -8.47 -17.15 -2.48
CA ASP A 17 -7.04 -16.98 -2.76
C ASP A 17 -6.27 -17.04 -1.45
N PRO A 18 -5.61 -18.16 -1.11
CA PRO A 18 -4.93 -18.32 0.16
C PRO A 18 -3.78 -17.33 0.34
N LYS A 19 -3.23 -16.82 -0.75
CA LYS A 19 -2.16 -15.82 -0.70
C LYS A 19 -2.71 -14.45 -0.30
N PHE A 20 -3.87 -14.07 -0.83
CA PHE A 20 -4.54 -12.85 -0.44
C PHE A 20 -5.09 -12.93 1.00
N ASP A 21 -5.64 -14.08 1.39
CA ASP A 21 -6.12 -14.31 2.75
C ASP A 21 -4.98 -14.22 3.77
N ALA A 22 -3.80 -14.76 3.44
CA ALA A 22 -2.60 -14.62 4.26
C ALA A 22 -2.13 -13.16 4.36
N LEU A 23 -2.20 -12.39 3.24
CA LEU A 23 -1.92 -10.95 3.26
C LEU A 23 -2.87 -10.20 4.19
N ALA A 24 -4.17 -10.45 4.10
CA ALA A 24 -5.18 -9.82 4.95
C ALA A 24 -4.96 -10.14 6.44
N GLY A 25 -4.64 -11.39 6.76
CA GLY A 25 -4.28 -11.81 8.12
C GLY A 25 -3.02 -11.10 8.65
N GLN A 26 -2.00 -10.97 7.81
CA GLN A 26 -0.77 -10.26 8.18
C GLN A 26 -1.02 -8.76 8.40
N LEU A 27 -1.85 -8.12 7.59
CA LEU A 27 -2.25 -6.72 7.77
C LEU A 27 -3.02 -6.53 9.08
N GLU A 28 -3.91 -7.45 9.45
CA GLU A 28 -4.60 -7.43 10.75
C GLU A 28 -3.62 -7.48 11.92
N GLU A 29 -2.64 -8.39 11.88
CA GLU A 29 -1.61 -8.52 12.92
C GLU A 29 -0.76 -7.27 13.05
N LEU A 30 -0.32 -6.68 11.93
CA LEU A 30 0.49 -5.47 11.90
C LEU A 30 -0.29 -4.25 12.41
N ALA A 31 -1.56 -4.11 12.04
CA ALA A 31 -2.43 -3.06 12.56
C ALA A 31 -2.61 -3.20 14.07
N ALA A 32 -2.89 -4.42 14.56
CA ALA A 32 -3.02 -4.70 15.98
C ALA A 32 -1.72 -4.42 16.76
N ALA A 33 -0.56 -4.76 16.17
CA ALA A 33 0.74 -4.46 16.76
C ALA A 33 1.02 -2.95 16.81
N ALA A 34 0.60 -2.19 15.80
CA ALA A 34 0.76 -0.74 15.77
C ALA A 34 -0.07 0.00 16.84
N ARG A 35 -1.19 -0.57 17.27
CA ARG A 35 -2.02 -0.03 18.35
C ARG A 35 -1.36 -0.14 19.75
N ARG A 36 -0.41 -1.10 19.91
CA ARG A 36 0.25 -1.32 21.20
C ARG A 36 1.25 -0.19 21.52
N PRO A 37 1.38 0.22 22.80
CA PRO A 37 2.42 1.16 23.21
C PRO A 37 3.81 0.63 22.84
N HIS A 38 4.68 1.49 22.32
CA HIS A 38 6.04 1.09 21.95
C HIS A 38 7.08 1.94 22.68
N LYS A 39 8.17 1.30 23.14
CA LYS A 39 9.22 1.94 23.93
C LYS A 39 10.10 2.93 23.15
N SER A 40 10.15 2.82 21.81
CA SER A 40 11.04 3.63 20.96
C SER A 40 10.53 5.04 20.66
N GLY A 41 9.35 5.44 21.13
CA GLY A 41 8.79 6.77 20.84
C GLY A 41 8.29 6.95 19.39
N ALA A 42 8.40 5.93 18.54
CA ALA A 42 7.84 5.96 17.19
C ALA A 42 6.32 6.17 17.25
N SER A 43 5.80 7.08 16.43
CA SER A 43 4.36 7.34 16.38
C SER A 43 3.60 6.09 15.93
N SER A 44 2.38 5.91 16.42
CA SER A 44 1.56 4.78 15.98
C SER A 44 1.22 4.89 14.49
N GLY A 45 1.17 6.09 13.93
CA GLY A 45 0.98 6.35 12.51
C GLY A 45 2.13 5.79 11.66
N ASP A 46 3.38 6.08 12.02
CA ASP A 46 4.54 5.58 11.26
C ASP A 46 4.64 4.06 11.32
N ARG A 47 4.28 3.43 12.44
CA ARG A 47 4.26 1.97 12.60
C ARG A 47 3.18 1.25 11.80
N LYS A 48 2.15 1.96 11.36
CA LYS A 48 1.11 1.43 10.47
C LYS A 48 1.52 1.44 9.01
N LYS A 49 2.56 2.21 8.63
CA LYS A 49 2.95 2.36 7.24
C LYS A 49 3.62 1.11 6.71
N ILE A 50 3.01 0.53 5.68
CA ILE A 50 3.40 -0.75 5.08
C ILE A 50 3.59 -0.56 3.59
N ILE A 51 4.67 -1.11 3.05
CA ILE A 51 4.86 -1.23 1.61
C ILE A 51 4.64 -2.68 1.20
N ILE A 52 3.72 -2.91 0.28
CA ILE A 52 3.48 -4.22 -0.32
C ILE A 52 4.13 -4.24 -1.71
N PHE A 53 5.16 -5.04 -1.86
CA PHE A 53 5.86 -5.19 -3.13
C PHE A 53 5.37 -6.38 -3.94
N SER A 54 5.08 -6.16 -5.22
CA SER A 54 4.92 -7.20 -6.22
C SER A 54 5.85 -6.97 -7.40
N THR A 55 6.18 -8.05 -8.09
CA THR A 55 7.03 -7.99 -9.30
C THR A 55 6.24 -7.51 -10.52
N TYR A 56 4.91 -7.74 -10.54
CA TYR A 56 4.04 -7.51 -11.69
C TYR A 56 3.04 -6.39 -11.43
N SER A 57 2.88 -5.50 -12.40
CA SER A 57 1.93 -4.37 -12.31
C SER A 57 0.48 -4.85 -12.19
N ASP A 58 0.11 -5.91 -12.90
CA ASP A 58 -1.25 -6.45 -12.84
C ASP A 58 -1.57 -7.01 -11.44
N THR A 59 -0.58 -7.63 -10.79
CA THR A 59 -0.71 -8.09 -9.40
C THR A 59 -0.86 -6.91 -8.42
N VAL A 60 -0.16 -5.79 -8.66
CA VAL A 60 -0.32 -4.57 -7.85
C VAL A 60 -1.74 -4.04 -7.94
N ILE A 61 -2.31 -4.00 -9.16
CA ILE A 61 -3.70 -3.57 -9.39
C ILE A 61 -4.67 -4.51 -8.69
N ASP A 62 -4.52 -5.83 -8.88
CA ASP A 62 -5.39 -6.83 -8.25
C ASP A 62 -5.35 -6.76 -6.71
N ILE A 63 -4.17 -6.66 -6.11
CA ILE A 63 -4.04 -6.49 -4.65
C ILE A 63 -4.77 -5.23 -4.19
N HIS A 64 -4.56 -4.11 -4.88
CA HIS A 64 -5.19 -2.84 -4.51
C HIS A 64 -6.72 -2.94 -4.59
N GLU A 65 -7.27 -3.48 -5.69
CA GLU A 65 -8.71 -3.64 -5.88
C GLU A 65 -9.34 -4.57 -4.82
N ARG A 66 -8.68 -5.69 -4.52
CA ARG A 66 -9.14 -6.63 -3.49
C ARG A 66 -9.09 -6.02 -2.09
N LEU A 67 -8.03 -5.29 -1.76
CA LEU A 67 -7.94 -4.58 -0.48
C LEU A 67 -9.01 -3.49 -0.39
N ALA A 68 -9.21 -2.69 -1.44
CA ALA A 68 -10.27 -1.69 -1.48
C ALA A 68 -11.67 -2.31 -1.31
N LYS A 69 -11.92 -3.46 -1.96
CA LYS A 69 -13.17 -4.23 -1.79
C LYS A 69 -13.31 -4.74 -0.37
N LEU A 70 -12.26 -5.32 0.22
CA LEU A 70 -12.27 -5.79 1.62
C LEU A 70 -12.59 -4.65 2.57
N MET A 71 -11.94 -3.48 2.42
CA MET A 71 -12.19 -2.31 3.26
C MET A 71 -13.61 -1.74 3.09
N SER A 72 -14.19 -1.85 1.89
CA SER A 72 -15.57 -1.40 1.63
C SER A 72 -16.61 -2.18 2.43
N THR A 73 -16.32 -3.41 2.82
CA THR A 73 -17.19 -4.24 3.68
C THR A 73 -17.12 -3.87 5.16
N LYS A 74 -16.31 -2.86 5.52
CA LYS A 74 -16.05 -2.44 6.89
C LYS A 74 -15.66 -3.61 7.80
N PRO A 75 -14.52 -4.24 7.54
CA PRO A 75 -14.08 -5.41 8.27
C PRO A 75 -13.98 -5.09 9.77
N ALA A 76 -14.32 -6.06 10.58
CA ALA A 76 -14.07 -5.97 12.03
C ALA A 76 -12.58 -6.15 12.31
N GLY A 77 -12.10 -5.56 13.42
CA GLY A 77 -10.72 -5.75 13.86
C GLY A 77 -9.81 -4.57 13.59
N ALA A 78 -8.50 -4.80 13.70
CA ALA A 78 -7.50 -3.76 13.57
C ALA A 78 -7.24 -3.38 12.11
N ILE A 79 -7.52 -4.27 11.16
CA ILE A 79 -7.37 -4.02 9.71
C ILE A 79 -8.25 -2.85 9.24
N SER A 80 -9.35 -2.56 9.96
CA SER A 80 -10.21 -1.40 9.69
C SER A 80 -9.47 -0.06 9.80
N ASP A 81 -8.32 -0.01 10.48
CA ASP A 81 -7.48 1.19 10.56
C ASP A 81 -6.92 1.62 9.21
N TYR A 82 -6.87 0.72 8.22
CA TYR A 82 -6.42 0.98 6.86
C TYR A 82 -7.54 1.41 5.91
N GLN A 83 -8.78 1.52 6.42
CA GLN A 83 -9.89 1.97 5.59
C GLN A 83 -9.61 3.36 5.00
N ASP A 84 -9.82 3.50 3.68
CA ASP A 84 -9.56 4.73 2.91
C ASP A 84 -8.09 5.22 2.96
N ARG A 85 -7.13 4.36 3.38
CA ARG A 85 -5.71 4.70 3.54
C ARG A 85 -4.77 3.82 2.71
N ILE A 86 -5.26 3.31 1.59
CA ILE A 86 -4.50 2.44 0.68
C ILE A 86 -4.18 3.19 -0.60
N ALA A 87 -2.92 3.18 -1.01
CA ALA A 87 -2.43 3.82 -2.21
C ALA A 87 -1.81 2.84 -3.20
N GLU A 88 -2.10 3.05 -4.47
CA GLU A 88 -1.43 2.42 -5.61
C GLU A 88 -0.85 3.53 -6.50
N PRO A 89 0.48 3.66 -6.62
CA PRO A 89 1.07 4.60 -7.55
C PRO A 89 1.04 4.03 -8.96
N GLN A 90 0.09 4.47 -9.78
CA GLN A 90 0.09 4.17 -11.21
C GLN A 90 0.86 5.22 -12.02
N SER A 91 1.38 4.80 -13.18
CA SER A 91 1.97 5.72 -14.15
C SER A 91 0.85 6.53 -14.81
N GLY A 92 0.54 7.71 -14.27
CA GLY A 92 -0.27 8.73 -14.94
C GLY A 92 -1.69 8.93 -14.45
N SER A 93 -2.25 8.10 -13.59
CA SER A 93 -3.59 8.33 -13.05
C SER A 93 -3.76 7.65 -11.70
N TYR A 94 -4.08 8.42 -10.71
CA TYR A 94 -4.27 7.98 -9.35
C TYR A 94 -5.77 7.94 -9.02
N LYS A 95 -6.26 6.78 -8.62
CA LYS A 95 -7.60 6.64 -8.04
C LYS A 95 -7.44 6.36 -6.56
N SER A 96 -7.48 7.39 -5.73
CA SER A 96 -7.70 7.18 -4.32
C SER A 96 -9.19 7.17 -4.02
N VAL A 97 -9.65 6.16 -3.33
CA VAL A 97 -10.97 6.20 -2.70
C VAL A 97 -10.80 6.95 -1.38
N HIS A 98 -10.82 8.28 -1.46
CA HIS A 98 -10.83 9.14 -0.29
C HIS A 98 -12.26 9.58 0.03
N LYS A 99 -12.71 9.33 1.23
CA LYS A 99 -13.60 10.27 1.92
C LYS A 99 -12.72 11.26 2.70
N ALA A 100 -12.12 12.20 1.99
CA ALA A 100 -11.53 13.36 2.62
C ALA A 100 -12.63 14.16 3.31
N GLY A 101 -12.53 14.37 4.60
CA GLY A 101 -13.25 15.44 5.27
C GLY A 101 -12.91 16.75 4.59
N LYS A 102 -13.92 17.40 3.97
CA LYS A 102 -13.97 18.76 3.44
C LYS A 102 -13.52 19.05 2.01
N SER A 103 -13.01 18.14 1.20
CA SER A 103 -12.85 18.40 -0.22
C SER A 103 -13.00 17.10 -1.00
N GLY A 104 -14.21 16.84 -1.50
CA GLY A 104 -14.48 15.73 -2.42
C GLY A 104 -13.85 16.00 -3.78
N GLY A 105 -12.53 15.84 -3.89
CA GLY A 105 -11.77 15.92 -5.11
C GLY A 105 -11.03 14.63 -5.33
N VAL A 106 -11.20 14.00 -6.50
CA VAL A 106 -10.24 13.04 -7.02
C VAL A 106 -8.95 13.82 -7.21
N ASP A 107 -8.01 13.67 -6.28
CA ASP A 107 -6.69 14.28 -6.43
C ASP A 107 -5.98 13.56 -7.58
N GLN A 108 -5.87 14.22 -8.73
CA GLN A 108 -5.15 13.75 -9.90
C GLN A 108 -3.63 13.96 -9.72
N GLY A 109 -3.15 13.71 -8.50
CA GLY A 109 -1.73 13.72 -8.20
C GLY A 109 -1.06 12.51 -8.86
N GLY A 110 -0.02 12.75 -9.66
CA GLY A 110 0.78 11.67 -10.22
C GLY A 110 1.54 10.90 -9.13
N ARG A 111 2.32 9.89 -9.53
CA ARG A 111 3.17 9.03 -8.67
C ARG A 111 3.87 9.79 -7.53
N ALA A 112 4.44 10.96 -7.81
CA ALA A 112 5.18 11.75 -6.83
C ALA A 112 4.29 12.23 -5.68
N THR A 113 3.07 12.68 -5.99
CA THR A 113 2.09 13.14 -4.98
C THR A 113 1.61 12.00 -4.11
N THR A 114 1.33 10.83 -4.71
CA THR A 114 0.94 9.62 -3.96
C THR A 114 2.02 9.21 -2.96
N ILE A 115 3.27 9.19 -3.40
CA ILE A 115 4.41 8.84 -2.56
C ILE A 115 4.62 9.88 -1.47
N ALA A 116 4.49 11.18 -1.79
CA ALA A 116 4.58 12.25 -0.80
C ALA A 116 3.47 12.15 0.25
N ASN A 117 2.27 11.74 -0.14
CA ASN A 117 1.15 11.53 0.79
C ASN A 117 1.22 10.20 1.57
N PHE A 118 2.02 9.24 1.10
CA PHE A 118 2.35 8.04 1.87
C PHE A 118 3.47 8.29 2.88
N ALA A 119 4.53 8.98 2.48
CA ALA A 119 5.72 9.22 3.30
C ALA A 119 6.04 10.74 3.37
N PRO A 120 5.17 11.56 3.95
CA PRO A 120 5.34 13.02 3.95
C PRO A 120 6.62 13.48 4.64
N LYS A 121 7.12 12.77 5.63
CA LYS A 121 8.34 13.15 6.36
C LYS A 121 9.63 12.90 5.57
N THR A 122 9.62 11.95 4.62
CA THR A 122 10.84 11.50 3.94
C THR A 122 10.81 11.66 2.42
N ALA A 123 9.63 11.67 1.81
CA ALA A 123 9.45 11.71 0.37
C ALA A 123 8.78 13.01 -0.15
N SER A 124 8.27 13.86 0.73
CA SER A 124 7.70 15.16 0.33
C SER A 124 8.76 16.17 -0.07
N ARG A 125 8.39 17.07 -0.98
CA ARG A 125 9.12 18.30 -1.17
C ARG A 125 8.86 19.22 0.01
N ILE A 126 9.84 20.08 0.33
CA ILE A 126 9.69 21.12 1.34
C ILE A 126 9.22 22.39 0.62
N ASN A 127 8.19 23.05 1.14
CA ASN A 127 7.74 24.36 0.64
C ASN A 127 8.65 25.50 1.14
N ASP A 128 8.39 26.70 0.69
CA ASP A 128 9.19 27.90 1.07
C ASP A 128 9.12 28.22 2.58
N ALA A 129 8.13 27.67 3.29
CA ALA A 129 7.99 27.78 4.75
C ALA A 129 8.75 26.69 5.53
N GLY A 130 9.43 25.77 4.83
CA GLY A 130 10.15 24.65 5.43
C GLY A 130 9.26 23.46 5.84
N GLU A 131 8.02 23.41 5.35
CA GLU A 131 7.05 22.36 5.68
C GLU A 131 6.95 21.33 4.56
N PRO A 132 6.72 20.04 4.85
CA PRO A 132 6.48 19.03 3.83
C PRO A 132 5.18 19.32 3.08
N THR A 133 5.21 19.19 1.75
CA THR A 133 4.05 19.43 0.88
C THR A 133 3.07 18.26 0.82
N GLY A 134 3.45 17.08 1.33
CA GLY A 134 2.59 15.90 1.40
C GLY A 134 1.75 15.86 2.67
N GLU A 135 0.52 15.40 2.54
CA GLU A 135 -0.35 15.11 3.67
C GLU A 135 -0.23 13.62 4.04
N ASP A 136 -0.41 13.27 5.30
CA ASP A 136 -0.39 11.87 5.77
C ASP A 136 -1.74 11.19 5.44
N LEU A 137 -1.91 10.77 4.18
CA LEU A 137 -3.16 10.23 3.68
C LEU A 137 -3.18 8.69 3.63
N PHE A 138 -2.02 8.05 3.50
CA PHE A 138 -1.93 6.61 3.24
C PHE A 138 -1.08 5.89 4.27
N ASP A 139 -1.53 4.69 4.63
CA ASP A 139 -0.80 3.76 5.50
C ASP A 139 -0.31 2.53 4.73
N ILE A 140 -0.97 2.18 3.63
CA ILE A 140 -0.54 1.08 2.75
C ILE A 140 -0.19 1.62 1.38
N LEU A 141 1.00 1.25 0.88
CA LEU A 141 1.46 1.51 -0.47
C LEU A 141 1.67 0.18 -1.19
N VAL A 142 0.90 -0.08 -2.24
CA VAL A 142 1.10 -1.26 -3.11
C VAL A 142 1.91 -0.84 -4.32
N ALA A 143 3.08 -1.44 -4.55
CA ALA A 143 4.01 -0.96 -5.56
C ALA A 143 4.84 -2.07 -6.22
N THR A 144 5.30 -1.81 -7.44
CA THR A 144 6.40 -2.57 -8.04
C THR A 144 7.75 -1.95 -7.65
N ASP A 145 8.85 -2.69 -7.88
CA ASP A 145 10.21 -2.18 -7.68
C ASP A 145 10.46 -0.87 -8.45
N VAL A 146 9.99 -0.81 -9.70
CA VAL A 146 10.15 0.37 -10.58
C VAL A 146 9.41 1.60 -10.02
N LEU A 147 8.24 1.40 -9.44
CA LEU A 147 7.45 2.48 -8.85
C LEU A 147 8.06 3.02 -7.56
N ALA A 148 8.76 2.19 -6.82
CA ALA A 148 9.44 2.59 -5.58
C ALA A 148 10.89 3.08 -5.84
N GLU A 149 11.44 2.91 -7.05
CA GLU A 149 12.83 3.27 -7.35
C GLU A 149 13.07 4.77 -7.27
N GLY A 150 14.18 5.16 -6.65
CA GLY A 150 14.60 6.57 -6.53
C GLY A 150 13.85 7.36 -5.45
N VAL A 151 13.06 6.72 -4.59
CA VAL A 151 12.26 7.40 -3.55
C VAL A 151 12.73 6.98 -2.17
N ASN A 152 12.75 7.91 -1.22
CA ASN A 152 12.99 7.62 0.18
C ASN A 152 11.66 7.28 0.87
N LEU A 153 11.52 6.02 1.28
CA LEU A 153 10.33 5.48 1.92
C LEU A 153 10.58 5.07 3.38
N GLN A 154 11.64 5.59 4.00
CA GLN A 154 12.07 5.26 5.38
C GLN A 154 11.04 5.62 6.46
N GLN A 155 9.96 6.29 6.10
CA GLN A 155 8.82 6.47 7.01
C GLN A 155 7.99 5.19 7.15
N ALA A 156 8.09 4.24 6.20
CA ALA A 156 7.42 2.95 6.33
C ALA A 156 8.15 2.06 7.33
N GLY A 157 7.42 1.49 8.25
CA GLY A 157 7.97 0.59 9.27
C GLY A 157 8.01 -0.88 8.87
N GLN A 158 7.34 -1.24 7.77
CA GLN A 158 7.17 -2.65 7.37
C GLN A 158 7.17 -2.81 5.84
N ILE A 159 7.73 -3.95 5.40
CA ILE A 159 7.69 -4.40 4.01
C ILE A 159 7.05 -5.78 3.95
N ILE A 160 6.10 -5.94 3.02
CA ILE A 160 5.56 -7.25 2.64
C ILE A 160 5.98 -7.52 1.20
N ASN A 161 6.73 -8.59 0.98
CA ASN A 161 7.03 -9.08 -0.37
C ASN A 161 5.92 -10.04 -0.79
N TYR A 162 4.93 -9.56 -1.53
CA TYR A 162 3.86 -10.40 -2.04
C TYR A 162 4.39 -11.44 -3.01
N ASP A 163 5.33 -11.05 -3.88
CA ASP A 163 6.08 -11.95 -4.74
C ASP A 163 7.57 -11.84 -4.44
N LEU A 164 8.25 -12.98 -4.41
CA LEU A 164 9.70 -13.01 -4.30
C LEU A 164 10.33 -12.79 -5.68
N PRO A 165 11.18 -11.77 -5.85
CA PRO A 165 11.89 -11.58 -7.09
C PRO A 165 12.96 -12.67 -7.30
N TRP A 166 13.19 -13.05 -8.55
CA TRP A 166 14.25 -14.00 -8.90
C TRP A 166 15.66 -13.54 -8.46
N ASN A 167 15.89 -12.23 -8.50
CA ASN A 167 17.16 -11.65 -8.07
C ASN A 167 17.07 -11.27 -6.58
N PRO A 168 17.79 -11.95 -5.68
CA PRO A 168 17.78 -11.66 -4.25
C PRO A 168 18.27 -10.25 -3.90
N MET A 169 19.10 -9.63 -4.76
CA MET A 169 19.54 -8.25 -4.55
C MET A 169 18.37 -7.25 -4.55
N LYS A 170 17.27 -7.56 -5.24
CA LYS A 170 16.07 -6.73 -5.19
C LYS A 170 15.44 -6.71 -3.80
N ILE A 171 15.48 -7.83 -3.08
CA ILE A 171 14.99 -7.89 -1.68
C ILE A 171 15.83 -6.96 -0.79
N VAL A 172 17.15 -7.02 -0.95
CA VAL A 172 18.07 -6.13 -0.21
C VAL A 172 17.79 -4.66 -0.54
N GLN A 173 17.56 -4.34 -1.83
CA GLN A 173 17.22 -2.98 -2.26
C GLN A 173 15.87 -2.51 -1.73
N ARG A 174 14.88 -3.40 -1.62
CA ARG A 174 13.57 -3.08 -1.01
C ARG A 174 13.75 -2.73 0.47
N HIS A 175 14.51 -3.54 1.23
CA HIS A 175 14.77 -3.27 2.63
C HIS A 175 15.54 -1.97 2.85
N GLY A 176 16.58 -1.69 2.07
CA GLY A 176 17.34 -0.43 2.16
C GLY A 176 16.52 0.85 1.84
N ARG A 177 15.23 0.74 1.57
CA ARG A 177 14.33 1.89 1.41
C ARG A 177 13.53 2.21 2.67
N VAL A 178 13.55 1.29 3.64
CA VAL A 178 12.78 1.37 4.89
C VAL A 178 13.70 1.50 6.11
N ASP A 179 14.96 1.11 5.99
CA ASP A 179 15.98 1.20 7.06
C ASP A 179 16.54 2.62 7.24
#